data_56acaa2a572089d24ff488c40d6dbfd7
#
_entry.id   56acaa2a572089d24ff488c40d6dbfd7
#
_cell.length_a   1.000
_cell.length_b   1.000
_cell.length_c   1.000
_cell.angle_alpha   90.00
_cell.angle_beta   90.00
_cell.angle_gamma   90.00
#
_symmetry.space_group_name_H-M   'P 1'
#
loop_
_entity.id
_entity.type
_entity.pdbx_description
1 polymer ?
#
loop_
_entity_poly.entity_id
_entity_poly.type
_entity_poly.pdbx_seq_one_letter_code
_entity_poly.pdbx_strand_id
1 'polypeptide(L)'
;MAERIVTGFHAIEERIRSDSRGSGRMRIFWSKAGPRAKKIIALAKREGIPCEQADDAALDSLAARLSETARDHRGIVLCVSGESEDAHNIVDFDEWLASLPSDYDASSEQSGLLQNSGAENLCTTVLVLDSVTDPHNVGAIIRSCDQFGISLVILPQARSANDIAHNEVVARSSAGAAAWVPVSIVPNAVRAVQRLKDAGFWVYGADAGGVPLSSVDFARRTVIVMGSEGKGISPLLAKQCDAVV
;
A
#
# COMPACT_ATOMS: atom_id res chain seq x y z
N MET A 1 5.49 -17.45 -17.42
CA MET A 1 5.72 -16.72 -16.16
C MET A 1 4.83 -15.51 -16.19
N ALA A 2 4.10 -15.24 -15.12
CA ALA A 2 3.27 -14.04 -15.02
C ALA A 2 4.19 -12.82 -15.07
N GLU A 3 3.81 -11.82 -15.83
CA GLU A 3 4.55 -10.57 -16.00
C GLU A 3 3.56 -9.43 -15.80
N ARG A 4 3.88 -8.53 -14.89
CA ARG A 4 3.08 -7.36 -14.60
C ARG A 4 3.56 -6.17 -15.40
N ILE A 5 2.59 -5.45 -15.95
CA ILE A 5 2.83 -4.24 -16.75
C ILE A 5 2.46 -3.01 -15.94
N VAL A 6 3.38 -2.05 -15.85
CA VAL A 6 3.18 -0.76 -15.17
C VAL A 6 3.41 0.35 -16.19
N THR A 7 2.43 1.25 -16.30
CA THR A 7 2.46 2.42 -17.18
C THR A 7 2.35 3.71 -16.37
N GLY A 8 2.68 4.84 -16.98
CA GLY A 8 2.67 6.14 -16.34
C GLY A 8 3.95 6.47 -15.59
N PHE A 9 4.48 7.67 -15.83
CA PHE A 9 5.79 8.09 -15.33
C PHE A 9 5.94 8.01 -13.82
N HIS A 10 4.90 8.40 -13.07
CA HIS A 10 4.94 8.43 -11.62
C HIS A 10 4.94 7.02 -11.03
N ALA A 11 4.05 6.15 -11.52
CA ALA A 11 3.98 4.77 -11.07
C ALA A 11 5.28 3.99 -11.34
N ILE A 12 5.89 4.20 -12.50
CA ILE A 12 7.17 3.58 -12.84
C ILE A 12 8.29 4.10 -11.93
N GLU A 13 8.39 5.41 -11.73
CA GLU A 13 9.42 6.03 -10.89
C GLU A 13 9.31 5.56 -9.44
N GLU A 14 8.09 5.51 -8.90
CA GLU A 14 7.82 5.05 -7.55
C GLU A 14 8.15 3.57 -7.38
N ARG A 15 7.75 2.73 -8.35
CA ARG A 15 8.05 1.30 -8.33
C ARG A 15 9.55 1.03 -8.32
N ILE A 16 10.34 1.78 -9.09
CA ILE A 16 11.80 1.65 -9.10
C ILE A 16 12.37 2.01 -7.72
N ARG A 17 11.84 3.03 -7.04
CA ARG A 17 12.34 3.48 -5.73
C ARG A 17 11.96 2.54 -4.60
N SER A 18 10.75 1.98 -4.63
CA SER A 18 10.22 1.13 -3.56
C SER A 18 10.81 -0.29 -3.57
N ASP A 19 11.27 -0.78 -4.74
CA ASP A 19 11.73 -2.17 -4.89
C ASP A 19 13.23 -2.25 -5.23
N SER A 20 14.06 -1.68 -4.38
CA SER A 20 15.53 -1.76 -4.51
C SER A 20 16.09 -3.20 -4.41
N ARG A 21 15.31 -4.15 -3.88
CA ARG A 21 15.69 -5.58 -3.79
C ARG A 21 15.20 -6.42 -4.98
N GLY A 22 14.27 -5.91 -5.79
CA GLY A 22 13.64 -6.60 -6.91
C GLY A 22 14.18 -6.24 -8.29
N SER A 23 15.28 -5.49 -8.39
CA SER A 23 15.83 -4.98 -9.66
C SER A 23 16.05 -6.06 -10.73
N GLY A 24 16.39 -7.30 -10.33
CA GLY A 24 16.56 -8.43 -11.25
C GLY A 24 15.28 -8.96 -11.90
N ARG A 25 14.10 -8.52 -11.44
CA ARG A 25 12.79 -8.89 -11.98
C ARG A 25 12.18 -7.82 -12.86
N MET A 26 12.76 -6.62 -12.89
CA MET A 26 12.25 -5.48 -13.62
C MET A 26 12.95 -5.31 -14.96
N ARG A 27 12.18 -4.86 -15.98
CA ARG A 27 12.70 -4.40 -17.29
C ARG A 27 11.90 -3.20 -17.74
N ILE A 28 12.58 -2.22 -18.31
CA ILE A 28 11.93 -1.05 -18.91
C ILE A 28 12.02 -1.14 -20.43
N PHE A 29 10.86 -0.99 -21.07
CA PHE A 29 10.75 -0.79 -22.51
C PHE A 29 10.38 0.66 -22.80
N TRP A 30 11.01 1.28 -23.78
CA TRP A 30 10.74 2.66 -24.13
C TRP A 30 10.85 2.91 -25.65
N SER A 31 9.98 3.77 -26.20
CA SER A 31 9.97 4.15 -27.61
C SER A 31 10.50 5.56 -27.85
N LYS A 32 9.87 6.54 -27.23
CA LYS A 32 10.21 7.97 -27.33
C LYS A 32 10.57 8.51 -25.96
N ALA A 33 11.86 8.76 -25.74
CA ALA A 33 12.31 9.30 -24.46
C ALA A 33 12.20 10.83 -24.41
N GLY A 34 11.02 11.33 -24.01
CA GLY A 34 10.86 12.72 -23.60
C GLY A 34 11.67 13.01 -22.31
N PRO A 35 11.74 14.28 -21.86
CA PRO A 35 12.57 14.68 -20.73
C PRO A 35 12.31 13.87 -19.46
N ARG A 36 11.04 13.52 -19.19
CA ARG A 36 10.64 12.75 -18.01
C ARG A 36 10.99 11.27 -18.14
N ALA A 37 10.77 10.67 -19.30
CA ALA A 37 11.19 9.30 -19.57
C ALA A 37 12.71 9.12 -19.46
N LYS A 38 13.49 10.09 -19.94
CA LYS A 38 14.96 10.08 -19.79
C LYS A 38 15.40 10.05 -18.34
N LYS A 39 14.73 10.80 -17.43
CA LYS A 39 15.02 10.78 -15.99
C LYS A 39 14.72 9.41 -15.38
N ILE A 40 13.61 8.79 -15.75
CA ILE A 40 13.24 7.46 -15.27
C ILE A 40 14.22 6.40 -15.77
N ILE A 41 14.59 6.44 -17.06
CA ILE A 41 15.58 5.53 -17.63
C ILE A 41 16.95 5.70 -16.93
N ALA A 42 17.36 6.93 -16.62
CA ALA A 42 18.59 7.19 -15.88
C ALA A 42 18.54 6.63 -14.45
N LEU A 43 17.39 6.80 -13.76
CA LEU A 43 17.14 6.20 -12.44
C LEU A 43 17.22 4.68 -12.52
N ALA A 44 16.50 4.06 -13.45
CA ALA A 44 16.48 2.61 -13.64
C ALA A 44 17.88 2.02 -13.90
N LYS A 45 18.65 2.68 -14.76
CA LYS A 45 20.04 2.26 -15.03
C LYS A 45 20.93 2.34 -13.79
N ARG A 46 20.72 3.35 -12.95
CA ARG A 46 21.46 3.48 -11.68
C ARG A 46 21.13 2.34 -10.71
N GLU A 47 19.87 1.90 -10.68
CA GLU A 47 19.41 0.77 -9.88
C GLU A 47 19.64 -0.61 -10.54
N GLY A 48 20.37 -0.65 -11.67
CA GLY A 48 20.72 -1.90 -12.37
C GLY A 48 19.57 -2.55 -13.15
N ILE A 49 18.47 -1.81 -13.43
CA ILE A 49 17.31 -2.30 -14.16
C ILE A 49 17.59 -2.22 -15.67
N PRO A 50 17.47 -3.32 -16.42
CA PRO A 50 17.61 -3.33 -17.88
C PRO A 50 16.62 -2.38 -18.56
N CYS A 51 17.11 -1.57 -19.52
CA CYS A 51 16.30 -0.63 -20.29
C CYS A 51 16.52 -0.89 -21.77
N GLU A 52 15.46 -1.32 -22.45
CA GLU A 52 15.48 -1.70 -23.85
C GLU A 52 14.64 -0.72 -24.68
N GLN A 53 15.16 -0.36 -25.87
CA GLN A 53 14.40 0.45 -26.80
C GLN A 53 13.50 -0.44 -27.64
N ALA A 54 12.23 -0.09 -27.74
CA ALA A 54 11.20 -0.76 -28.53
C ALA A 54 10.44 0.27 -29.37
N ASP A 55 9.60 -0.16 -30.28
CA ASP A 55 8.70 0.72 -31.01
C ASP A 55 7.37 0.93 -30.25
N ASP A 56 6.58 1.92 -30.70
CA ASP A 56 5.27 2.20 -30.07
C ASP A 56 4.34 1.00 -30.17
N ALA A 57 4.39 0.22 -31.26
CA ALA A 57 3.53 -0.95 -31.47
C ALA A 57 3.84 -2.09 -30.47
N ALA A 58 5.11 -2.27 -30.11
CA ALA A 58 5.51 -3.21 -29.07
C ALA A 58 5.02 -2.76 -27.69
N LEU A 59 5.11 -1.46 -27.36
CA LEU A 59 4.60 -0.91 -26.11
C LEU A 59 3.06 -1.01 -26.03
N ASP A 60 2.35 -0.74 -27.13
CA ASP A 60 0.91 -0.93 -27.24
C ASP A 60 0.51 -2.39 -26.99
N SER A 61 1.28 -3.33 -27.55
CA SER A 61 1.06 -4.76 -27.34
C SER A 61 1.26 -5.19 -25.90
N LEU A 62 2.27 -4.65 -25.21
CA LEU A 62 2.49 -4.87 -23.78
C LEU A 62 1.34 -4.28 -22.95
N ALA A 63 0.92 -3.06 -23.27
CA ALA A 63 -0.15 -2.37 -22.56
C ALA A 63 -1.57 -2.87 -22.91
N ALA A 64 -1.75 -3.69 -23.95
CA ALA A 64 -3.05 -4.13 -24.44
C ALA A 64 -3.91 -4.86 -23.39
N ARG A 65 -3.26 -5.50 -22.41
CA ARG A 65 -3.92 -6.21 -21.30
C ARG A 65 -4.43 -5.29 -20.18
N LEU A 66 -3.98 -4.04 -20.16
CA LEU A 66 -4.39 -3.07 -19.16
C LEU A 66 -5.75 -2.45 -19.49
N SER A 67 -6.39 -1.84 -18.51
CA SER A 67 -7.60 -1.03 -18.71
C SER A 67 -7.33 0.12 -19.69
N GLU A 68 -8.35 0.61 -20.38
CA GLU A 68 -8.23 1.63 -21.42
C GLU A 68 -7.48 2.89 -20.96
N THR A 69 -7.69 3.30 -19.71
CA THR A 69 -7.01 4.45 -19.09
C THR A 69 -5.54 4.18 -18.75
N ALA A 70 -5.18 2.93 -18.49
CA ALA A 70 -3.81 2.53 -18.17
C ALA A 70 -2.97 2.21 -19.43
N ARG A 71 -3.59 2.11 -20.60
CA ARG A 71 -2.88 1.88 -21.88
C ARG A 71 -2.06 3.06 -22.36
N ASP A 72 -2.33 4.28 -21.85
CA ASP A 72 -1.52 5.46 -22.18
C ASP A 72 -0.12 5.36 -21.57
N HIS A 73 0.74 4.59 -22.24
CA HIS A 73 2.11 4.33 -21.79
C HIS A 73 3.08 5.51 -21.97
N ARG A 74 2.71 6.55 -22.71
CA ARG A 74 3.53 7.76 -22.93
C ARG A 74 4.97 7.48 -23.37
N GLY A 75 5.15 6.39 -24.11
CA GLY A 75 6.45 5.97 -24.65
C GLY A 75 7.36 5.25 -23.66
N ILE A 76 6.86 4.78 -22.50
CA ILE A 76 7.61 3.99 -21.54
C ILE A 76 6.70 2.99 -20.80
N VAL A 77 7.19 1.77 -20.62
CA VAL A 77 6.52 0.68 -19.91
C VAL A 77 7.53 -0.02 -19.01
N LEU A 78 7.14 -0.34 -17.79
CA LEU A 78 7.90 -1.20 -16.89
C LEU A 78 7.23 -2.57 -16.84
N CYS A 79 8.00 -3.62 -17.08
CA CYS A 79 7.61 -5.01 -16.91
C CYS A 79 8.26 -5.57 -15.66
N VAL A 80 7.47 -6.24 -14.80
CA VAL A 80 7.95 -6.90 -13.59
C VAL A 80 7.65 -8.38 -13.71
N SER A 81 8.68 -9.21 -13.82
CA SER A 81 8.57 -10.66 -13.97
C SER A 81 8.30 -11.36 -12.64
N GLY A 82 7.42 -12.37 -12.66
CA GLY A 82 7.09 -13.16 -11.47
C GLY A 82 5.96 -12.58 -10.62
N GLU A 83 5.34 -11.50 -11.08
CA GLU A 83 4.10 -10.98 -10.53
C GLU A 83 2.96 -11.28 -11.53
N SER A 84 1.83 -11.82 -11.08
CA SER A 84 0.63 -12.01 -11.90
C SER A 84 -0.15 -10.69 -12.01
N GLU A 85 -0.97 -10.48 -13.05
CA GLU A 85 -1.79 -9.27 -13.18
C GLU A 85 -2.96 -9.22 -12.19
N ASP A 86 -3.25 -10.35 -11.54
CA ASP A 86 -4.37 -10.48 -10.62
C ASP A 86 -3.99 -10.08 -9.20
N ALA A 87 -4.45 -8.95 -8.75
CA ALA A 87 -4.60 -8.54 -7.35
C ALA A 87 -3.38 -8.75 -6.43
N HIS A 88 -2.27 -8.14 -6.74
CA HIS A 88 -1.01 -8.46 -6.15
C HIS A 88 -0.72 -7.80 -4.84
N ASN A 89 -1.57 -6.89 -4.45
CA ASN A 89 -1.60 -6.24 -3.16
C ASN A 89 -2.72 -6.75 -2.26
N ILE A 90 -3.63 -7.60 -2.76
CA ILE A 90 -4.65 -8.23 -1.92
C ILE A 90 -4.02 -9.42 -1.22
N VAL A 91 -3.85 -9.30 0.08
CA VAL A 91 -3.21 -10.31 0.93
C VAL A 91 -4.22 -10.98 1.84
N ASP A 92 -4.01 -12.27 2.13
CA ASP A 92 -4.77 -12.95 3.16
C ASP A 92 -4.37 -12.40 4.54
N PHE A 93 -5.37 -12.03 5.34
CA PHE A 93 -5.15 -11.43 6.65
C PHE A 93 -4.42 -12.37 7.61
N ASP A 94 -4.77 -13.64 7.58
CA ASP A 94 -4.25 -14.63 8.50
C ASP A 94 -2.80 -14.99 8.16
N GLU A 95 -2.49 -15.11 6.87
CA GLU A 95 -1.13 -15.32 6.37
C GLU A 95 -0.25 -14.09 6.67
N TRP A 96 -0.76 -12.88 6.43
CA TRP A 96 -0.03 -11.66 6.75
C TRP A 96 0.26 -11.55 8.24
N LEU A 97 -0.74 -11.81 9.10
CA LEU A 97 -0.59 -11.75 10.55
C LEU A 97 0.43 -12.79 11.05
N ALA A 98 0.41 -14.00 10.48
CA ALA A 98 1.35 -15.06 10.81
C ALA A 98 2.78 -14.77 10.34
N SER A 99 2.96 -13.91 9.33
CA SER A 99 4.28 -13.50 8.82
C SER A 99 5.00 -12.46 9.70
N LEU A 100 4.30 -11.88 10.68
CA LEU A 100 4.89 -10.88 11.57
C LEU A 100 5.94 -11.53 12.49
N PRO A 101 7.06 -10.84 12.78
CA PRO A 101 8.06 -11.34 13.71
C PRO A 101 7.43 -11.66 15.07
N SER A 102 7.76 -12.84 15.62
CA SER A 102 7.28 -13.30 16.93
C SER A 102 7.96 -12.61 18.11
N ASP A 103 9.10 -11.96 17.88
CA ASP A 103 9.97 -11.41 18.93
C ASP A 103 9.54 -10.00 19.38
N TYR A 104 8.25 -9.71 19.28
CA TYR A 104 7.69 -8.48 19.84
C TYR A 104 7.56 -8.61 21.36
N ASP A 105 8.52 -8.05 22.08
CA ASP A 105 8.46 -7.92 23.54
C ASP A 105 7.85 -6.55 23.91
N ALA A 106 6.57 -6.58 24.32
CA ALA A 106 5.86 -5.39 24.78
C ALA A 106 6.50 -4.74 26.03
N SER A 107 7.32 -5.49 26.77
CA SER A 107 8.01 -4.95 27.96
C SER A 107 9.15 -3.98 27.63
N SER A 108 9.63 -3.97 26.37
CA SER A 108 10.69 -3.06 25.93
C SER A 108 10.22 -1.61 25.63
N GLU A 109 8.91 -1.35 25.62
CA GLU A 109 8.36 -0.03 25.33
C GLU A 109 8.57 0.99 26.47
N GLN A 110 8.86 0.54 27.69
CA GLN A 110 8.98 1.45 28.86
C GLN A 110 10.36 2.07 29.04
N SER A 111 11.36 1.67 28.30
CA SER A 111 12.69 2.27 28.37
C SER A 111 12.97 3.13 27.13
N GLY A 112 12.69 4.43 27.23
CA GLY A 112 12.94 5.45 26.20
C GLY A 112 14.42 5.70 25.86
N LEU A 113 15.22 4.67 25.76
CA LEU A 113 16.61 4.71 25.34
C LEU A 113 16.74 3.95 24.00
N LEU A 114 16.75 4.74 22.92
CA LEU A 114 17.22 4.31 21.60
C LEU A 114 18.66 3.78 21.72
N GLN A 115 18.83 2.52 22.05
CA GLN A 115 20.13 1.86 21.89
C GLN A 115 20.22 1.30 20.47
N ASN A 116 21.18 1.83 19.71
CA ASN A 116 21.63 1.37 18.40
C ASN A 116 22.11 -0.09 18.46
N SER A 117 21.19 -1.02 18.43
CA SER A 117 21.46 -2.40 18.07
C SER A 117 20.85 -2.64 16.70
N GLY A 118 21.66 -3.03 15.74
CA GLY A 118 21.37 -3.09 14.28
C GLY A 118 20.30 -4.08 13.82
N ALA A 119 19.26 -4.31 14.63
CA ALA A 119 17.98 -4.81 14.19
C ALA A 119 17.13 -3.58 13.86
N GLU A 120 16.80 -3.37 12.58
CA GLU A 120 15.90 -2.33 12.12
C GLU A 120 14.63 -2.37 12.98
N ASN A 121 14.42 -1.33 13.77
CA ASN A 121 13.22 -1.13 14.60
C ASN A 121 12.01 -0.85 13.67
N LEU A 122 11.51 -1.88 13.01
CA LEU A 122 10.39 -1.81 12.08
C LEU A 122 9.11 -1.58 12.87
N CYS A 123 8.63 -0.34 12.85
CA CYS A 123 7.27 -0.03 13.27
C CYS A 123 6.31 -0.67 12.27
N THR A 124 5.31 -1.38 12.76
CA THR A 124 4.24 -1.98 11.94
C THR A 124 2.97 -1.19 12.15
N THR A 125 2.51 -0.50 11.11
CA THR A 125 1.27 0.29 11.18
C THR A 125 0.22 -0.32 10.25
N VAL A 126 -0.95 -0.61 10.81
CA VAL A 126 -2.13 -1.11 10.09
C VAL A 126 -3.20 -0.04 10.06
N LEU A 127 -3.81 0.18 8.90
CA LEU A 127 -4.95 1.07 8.76
C LEU A 127 -6.22 0.27 8.53
N VAL A 128 -7.26 0.52 9.31
CA VAL A 128 -8.60 -0.09 9.16
C VAL A 128 -9.59 0.98 8.70
N LEU A 129 -10.23 0.76 7.55
CA LEU A 129 -11.23 1.66 6.98
C LEU A 129 -12.63 1.15 7.28
N ASP A 130 -13.33 1.79 8.21
CA ASP A 130 -14.69 1.41 8.60
C ASP A 130 -15.74 2.17 7.78
N SER A 131 -16.44 1.44 6.91
CA SER A 131 -17.55 1.99 6.12
C SER A 131 -17.17 3.15 5.18
N VAL A 132 -15.93 3.14 4.66
CA VAL A 132 -15.50 4.05 3.61
C VAL A 132 -15.95 3.50 2.26
N THR A 133 -17.02 4.07 1.72
CA THR A 133 -17.71 3.55 0.51
C THR A 133 -17.35 4.26 -0.78
N ASP A 134 -16.78 5.46 -0.70
CA ASP A 134 -16.37 6.22 -1.88
C ASP A 134 -15.00 5.71 -2.39
N PRO A 135 -14.94 5.22 -3.65
CA PRO A 135 -13.69 4.77 -4.26
C PRO A 135 -12.62 5.88 -4.38
N HIS A 136 -13.03 7.16 -4.51
CA HIS A 136 -12.09 8.26 -4.52
C HIS A 136 -11.37 8.41 -3.18
N ASN A 137 -12.12 8.32 -2.08
CA ASN A 137 -11.57 8.41 -0.73
C ASN A 137 -10.66 7.22 -0.43
N VAL A 138 -11.11 6.00 -0.77
CA VAL A 138 -10.28 4.80 -0.61
C VAL A 138 -8.96 4.92 -1.37
N GLY A 139 -8.98 5.34 -2.64
CA GLY A 139 -7.77 5.53 -3.42
C GLY A 139 -6.85 6.62 -2.86
N ALA A 140 -7.40 7.76 -2.42
CA ALA A 140 -6.62 8.84 -1.79
C ALA A 140 -5.96 8.39 -0.48
N ILE A 141 -6.67 7.59 0.33
CA ILE A 141 -6.15 7.01 1.56
C ILE A 141 -5.02 6.03 1.25
N ILE A 142 -5.21 5.11 0.29
CA ILE A 142 -4.17 4.15 -0.13
C ILE A 142 -2.92 4.88 -0.62
N ARG A 143 -3.07 6.00 -1.35
CA ARG A 143 -1.95 6.85 -1.75
C ARG A 143 -1.20 7.41 -0.54
N SER A 144 -1.92 7.83 0.49
CA SER A 144 -1.31 8.31 1.74
C SER A 144 -0.61 7.16 2.49
N CYS A 145 -1.22 5.97 2.50
CA CYS A 145 -0.62 4.76 3.07
C CYS A 145 0.74 4.44 2.45
N ASP A 146 0.87 4.57 1.13
CA ASP A 146 2.13 4.41 0.42
C ASP A 146 3.20 5.41 0.91
N GLN A 147 2.83 6.68 1.04
CA GLN A 147 3.76 7.73 1.46
C GLN A 147 4.20 7.61 2.92
N PHE A 148 3.34 7.08 3.78
CA PHE A 148 3.62 6.89 5.21
C PHE A 148 4.13 5.50 5.57
N GLY A 149 4.30 4.60 4.61
CA GLY A 149 4.81 3.25 4.83
C GLY A 149 3.88 2.38 5.66
N ILE A 150 2.55 2.49 5.44
CA ILE A 150 1.57 1.63 6.10
C ILE A 150 1.77 0.18 5.66
N SER A 151 1.88 -0.72 6.63
CA SER A 151 2.20 -2.13 6.40
C SER A 151 1.01 -2.93 5.85
N LEU A 152 -0.22 -2.56 6.21
CA LEU A 152 -1.45 -3.20 5.74
C LEU A 152 -2.63 -2.25 5.83
N VAL A 153 -3.48 -2.24 4.80
CA VAL A 153 -4.81 -1.60 4.83
C VAL A 153 -5.87 -2.69 4.93
N ILE A 154 -6.78 -2.58 5.89
CA ILE A 154 -7.89 -3.51 6.07
C ILE A 154 -9.20 -2.85 5.65
N LEU A 155 -9.92 -3.53 4.76
CA LEU A 155 -11.24 -3.15 4.28
C LEU A 155 -12.27 -4.22 4.66
N PRO A 156 -13.42 -3.86 5.27
CA PRO A 156 -14.51 -4.79 5.42
C PRO A 156 -15.09 -5.19 4.06
N GLN A 157 -15.46 -6.45 3.91
CA GLN A 157 -16.12 -6.95 2.70
C GLN A 157 -17.48 -6.28 2.46
N ALA A 158 -18.19 -5.93 3.54
CA ALA A 158 -19.45 -5.19 3.47
C ALA A 158 -19.24 -3.71 3.77
N ARG A 159 -19.98 -2.84 3.09
CA ARG A 159 -20.01 -1.39 3.30
C ARG A 159 -18.66 -0.68 3.05
N SER A 160 -17.87 -1.19 2.13
CA SER A 160 -16.62 -0.57 1.68
C SER A 160 -16.50 -0.65 0.15
N ALA A 161 -15.76 0.29 -0.45
CA ALA A 161 -15.32 0.17 -1.82
C ALA A 161 -14.11 -0.78 -1.88
N ASN A 162 -14.38 -2.07 -1.79
CA ASN A 162 -13.37 -3.13 -1.65
C ASN A 162 -12.91 -3.75 -2.98
N ASP A 163 -13.48 -3.35 -4.11
CA ASP A 163 -12.99 -3.75 -5.43
C ASP A 163 -11.76 -2.90 -5.80
N ILE A 164 -10.64 -3.16 -5.09
CA ILE A 164 -9.40 -2.37 -5.25
C ILE A 164 -8.72 -2.71 -6.57
N ALA A 165 -8.77 -3.98 -6.98
CA ALA A 165 -8.01 -4.47 -8.13
C ALA A 165 -8.58 -3.99 -9.47
N HIS A 166 -9.92 -3.89 -9.58
CA HIS A 166 -10.59 -3.60 -10.85
C HIS A 166 -11.25 -2.22 -10.90
N ASN A 167 -11.16 -1.45 -9.81
CA ASN A 167 -11.81 -0.14 -9.74
C ASN A 167 -10.90 0.97 -10.29
N GLU A 168 -11.21 1.44 -11.50
CA GLU A 168 -10.44 2.51 -12.16
C GLU A 168 -10.39 3.82 -11.37
N VAL A 169 -11.43 4.11 -10.57
CA VAL A 169 -11.47 5.30 -9.73
C VAL A 169 -10.44 5.17 -8.62
N VAL A 170 -10.36 4.00 -7.95
CA VAL A 170 -9.32 3.71 -6.94
C VAL A 170 -7.93 3.78 -7.56
N ALA A 171 -7.71 3.14 -8.70
CA ALA A 171 -6.42 3.16 -9.40
C ALA A 171 -5.95 4.58 -9.73
N ARG A 172 -6.88 5.43 -10.19
CA ARG A 172 -6.59 6.82 -10.54
C ARG A 172 -6.34 7.69 -9.32
N SER A 173 -7.22 7.64 -8.31
CA SER A 173 -7.11 8.48 -7.10
C SER A 173 -5.93 8.07 -6.21
N SER A 174 -5.55 6.79 -6.23
CA SER A 174 -4.35 6.31 -5.55
C SER A 174 -3.04 6.68 -6.28
N ALA A 175 -3.10 7.27 -7.48
CA ALA A 175 -1.94 7.50 -8.35
C ALA A 175 -1.13 6.21 -8.62
N GLY A 176 -1.80 5.06 -8.61
CA GLY A 176 -1.21 3.74 -8.83
C GLY A 176 -0.82 2.99 -7.56
N ALA A 177 -0.81 3.62 -6.38
CA ALA A 177 -0.42 2.99 -5.12
C ALA A 177 -1.29 1.76 -4.76
N ALA A 178 -2.55 1.74 -5.21
CA ALA A 178 -3.43 0.59 -5.09
C ALA A 178 -2.89 -0.69 -5.74
N ALA A 179 -1.83 -0.59 -6.47
CA ALA A 179 -1.22 -1.73 -7.13
C ALA A 179 -0.16 -2.45 -6.29
N TRP A 180 0.36 -1.87 -5.21
CA TRP A 180 1.43 -2.45 -4.38
C TRP A 180 1.24 -2.29 -2.86
N VAL A 181 0.45 -1.31 -2.40
CA VAL A 181 0.12 -1.21 -0.97
C VAL A 181 -0.64 -2.45 -0.55
N PRO A 182 -0.18 -3.21 0.46
CA PRO A 182 -0.87 -4.40 0.90
C PRO A 182 -2.28 -4.08 1.42
N VAL A 183 -3.29 -4.75 0.88
CA VAL A 183 -4.68 -4.60 1.27
C VAL A 183 -5.26 -5.96 1.65
N SER A 184 -5.98 -6.05 2.75
CA SER A 184 -6.73 -7.23 3.11
C SER A 184 -8.23 -6.93 3.20
N ILE A 185 -9.02 -7.75 2.51
CA ILE A 185 -10.48 -7.66 2.55
C ILE A 185 -10.99 -8.69 3.54
N VAL A 186 -11.53 -8.22 4.66
CA VAL A 186 -11.96 -9.09 5.76
C VAL A 186 -13.48 -9.15 5.88
N PRO A 187 -14.07 -10.31 6.20
CA PRO A 187 -15.50 -10.43 6.44
C PRO A 187 -15.98 -9.61 7.64
N ASN A 188 -15.12 -9.44 8.66
CA ASN A 188 -15.45 -8.78 9.92
C ASN A 188 -14.26 -8.00 10.47
N ALA A 189 -14.32 -6.67 10.35
CA ALA A 189 -13.27 -5.78 10.83
C ALA A 189 -13.08 -5.81 12.35
N VAL A 190 -14.15 -5.98 13.13
CA VAL A 190 -14.05 -6.08 14.60
C VAL A 190 -13.23 -7.30 15.00
N ARG A 191 -13.45 -8.44 14.35
CA ARG A 191 -12.67 -9.66 14.59
C ARG A 191 -11.22 -9.51 14.15
N ALA A 192 -11.00 -8.83 13.02
CA ALA A 192 -9.62 -8.58 12.55
C ALA A 192 -8.85 -7.68 13.53
N VAL A 193 -9.48 -6.61 14.02
CA VAL A 193 -8.90 -5.71 15.03
C VAL A 193 -8.63 -6.46 16.34
N GLN A 194 -9.55 -7.32 16.80
CA GLN A 194 -9.31 -8.15 17.99
C GLN A 194 -8.07 -9.03 17.83
N ARG A 195 -7.91 -9.68 16.68
CA ARG A 195 -6.73 -10.52 16.40
C ARG A 195 -5.43 -9.72 16.34
N LEU A 196 -5.49 -8.48 15.83
CA LEU A 196 -4.35 -7.57 15.89
C LEU A 196 -3.98 -7.22 17.35
N LYS A 197 -4.98 -6.97 18.21
CA LYS A 197 -4.76 -6.76 19.66
C LYS A 197 -4.11 -7.98 20.30
N ASP A 198 -4.60 -9.17 20.01
CA ASP A 198 -4.04 -10.42 20.50
C ASP A 198 -2.58 -10.63 20.04
N ALA A 199 -2.20 -10.02 18.89
CA ALA A 199 -0.83 -9.97 18.36
C ALA A 199 -0.01 -8.78 18.87
N GLY A 200 -0.47 -8.04 19.87
CA GLY A 200 0.26 -6.96 20.53
C GLY A 200 0.14 -5.59 19.86
N PHE A 201 -0.86 -5.38 19.00
CA PHE A 201 -1.12 -4.06 18.45
C PHE A 201 -1.95 -3.18 19.40
N TRP A 202 -1.59 -1.92 19.47
CA TRP A 202 -2.39 -0.87 20.12
C TRP A 202 -3.29 -0.18 19.12
N VAL A 203 -4.56 0.00 19.46
CA VAL A 203 -5.59 0.45 18.52
C VAL A 203 -6.02 1.88 18.81
N TYR A 204 -5.83 2.76 17.86
CA TYR A 204 -6.22 4.16 17.90
C TYR A 204 -7.40 4.42 16.96
N GLY A 205 -8.47 5.00 17.49
CA GLY A 205 -9.62 5.47 16.69
C GLY A 205 -9.40 6.92 16.27
N ALA A 206 -9.43 7.22 14.99
CA ALA A 206 -9.36 8.59 14.49
C ALA A 206 -10.78 9.21 14.50
N ASP A 207 -11.03 10.14 15.42
CA ASP A 207 -12.31 10.83 15.59
C ASP A 207 -12.08 12.29 16.03
N ALA A 208 -12.98 13.17 15.58
CA ALA A 208 -12.87 14.62 15.88
C ALA A 208 -12.95 14.95 17.39
N GLY A 209 -13.42 14.02 18.22
CA GLY A 209 -13.46 14.19 19.67
C GLY A 209 -12.22 13.65 20.42
N GLY A 210 -11.19 13.18 19.67
CA GLY A 210 -10.00 12.59 20.23
C GLY A 210 -8.99 13.60 20.79
N VAL A 211 -7.91 13.07 21.38
CA VAL A 211 -6.77 13.90 21.81
C VAL A 211 -5.91 14.30 20.59
N PRO A 212 -5.20 15.45 20.64
CA PRO A 212 -4.33 15.85 19.54
C PRO A 212 -3.25 14.80 19.23
N LEU A 213 -3.04 14.48 17.96
CA LEU A 213 -2.01 13.54 17.52
C LEU A 213 -0.61 13.85 18.08
N SER A 214 -0.28 15.12 18.25
CA SER A 214 0.99 15.59 18.81
C SER A 214 1.21 15.23 20.27
N SER A 215 0.16 14.79 20.98
CA SER A 215 0.21 14.37 22.38
C SER A 215 0.26 12.85 22.56
N VAL A 216 0.31 12.09 21.45
CA VAL A 216 0.24 10.63 21.48
C VAL A 216 1.60 10.03 21.11
N ASP A 217 2.13 9.20 21.99
CA ASP A 217 3.25 8.31 21.69
C ASP A 217 2.69 7.02 21.10
N PHE A 218 2.83 6.85 19.80
CA PHE A 218 2.32 5.66 19.10
C PHE A 218 3.17 4.44 19.42
N ALA A 219 2.49 3.32 19.68
CA ALA A 219 3.14 2.02 19.86
C ALA A 219 3.85 1.56 18.58
N ARG A 220 4.86 0.69 18.70
CA ARG A 220 5.56 0.12 17.54
C ARG A 220 4.63 -0.71 16.66
N ARG A 221 3.67 -1.41 17.26
CA ARG A 221 2.57 -2.10 16.57
C ARG A 221 1.31 -1.27 16.74
N THR A 222 0.99 -0.50 15.74
CA THR A 222 -0.12 0.46 15.75
C THR A 222 -1.21 0.04 14.76
N VAL A 223 -2.46 0.10 15.22
CA VAL A 223 -3.65 0.10 14.36
C VAL A 223 -4.30 1.47 14.41
N ILE A 224 -4.56 2.05 13.26
CA ILE A 224 -5.38 3.27 13.14
C ILE A 224 -6.71 2.87 12.53
N VAL A 225 -7.82 3.18 13.19
CA VAL A 225 -9.17 2.95 12.69
C VAL A 225 -9.74 4.28 12.21
N MET A 226 -10.10 4.36 10.93
CA MET A 226 -10.75 5.51 10.32
C MET A 226 -12.18 5.16 9.95
N GLY A 227 -13.12 5.98 10.37
CA GLY A 227 -14.53 5.82 10.05
C GLY A 227 -14.95 6.55 8.77
N SER A 228 -16.22 6.41 8.41
CA SER A 228 -16.83 7.15 7.30
C SER A 228 -16.96 8.64 7.59
N GLU A 229 -16.94 9.47 6.55
CA GLU A 229 -16.98 10.94 6.63
C GLU A 229 -18.19 11.49 7.42
N GLY A 230 -19.35 10.84 7.33
CA GLY A 230 -20.57 11.35 7.99
C GLY A 230 -20.91 10.70 9.34
N LYS A 231 -20.46 9.47 9.57
CA LYS A 231 -20.86 8.66 10.74
C LYS A 231 -19.71 8.33 11.69
N GLY A 232 -18.47 8.64 11.28
CA GLY A 232 -17.30 8.25 12.04
C GLY A 232 -17.10 6.73 12.11
N ILE A 233 -16.48 6.28 13.18
CA ILE A 233 -16.21 4.88 13.47
C ILE A 233 -17.49 4.21 14.02
N SER A 234 -17.80 3.01 13.53
CA SER A 234 -18.96 2.25 14.03
C SER A 234 -18.80 1.93 15.52
N PRO A 235 -19.91 1.88 16.30
CA PRO A 235 -19.85 1.68 17.75
C PRO A 235 -19.13 0.39 18.18
N LEU A 236 -19.18 -0.67 17.36
CA LEU A 236 -18.51 -1.93 17.65
C LEU A 236 -17.00 -1.83 17.48
N LEU A 237 -16.52 -1.11 16.45
CA LEU A 237 -15.10 -0.86 16.24
C LEU A 237 -14.55 0.18 17.23
N ALA A 238 -15.34 1.22 17.54
CA ALA A 238 -14.96 2.22 18.55
C ALA A 238 -14.68 1.57 19.91
N LYS A 239 -15.44 0.54 20.30
CA LYS A 239 -15.19 -0.25 21.54
C LYS A 239 -13.89 -1.06 21.52
N GLN A 240 -13.31 -1.30 20.34
CA GLN A 240 -12.03 -2.00 20.23
C GLN A 240 -10.84 -1.03 20.33
N CYS A 241 -11.08 0.26 20.14
CA CYS A 241 -10.02 1.27 20.24
C CYS A 241 -9.55 1.43 21.70
N ASP A 242 -8.23 1.42 21.89
CA ASP A 242 -7.60 1.64 23.20
C ASP A 242 -7.50 3.13 23.51
N ALA A 243 -7.41 3.97 22.48
CA ALA A 243 -7.45 5.41 22.56
C ALA A 243 -8.18 6.03 21.38
N VAL A 244 -8.67 7.26 21.53
CA VAL A 244 -9.25 8.08 20.46
C VAL A 244 -8.37 9.31 20.25
N VAL A 245 -7.96 9.56 18.99
CA VAL A 245 -7.02 10.59 18.59
C VAL A 245 -7.61 11.51 17.53
#